data_acf5b7f28c934747ce36e721dc548053
#
_entry.id   acf5b7f28c934747ce36e721dc548053
#
_cell.length_a   1.000
_cell.length_b   1.000
_cell.length_c   1.000
_cell.angle_alpha   90.00
_cell.angle_beta   90.00
_cell.angle_gamma   90.00
#
_symmetry.space_group_name_H-M   'P 1'
#
loop_
_entity.id
_entity.type
_entity.pdbx_description
1 polymer ?
#
loop_
_entity_poly.entity_id
_entity_poly.type
_entity_poly.pdbx_seq_one_letter_code
_entity_poly.pdbx_strand_id
1 'polypeptide(L)'
;MVTACACRGRCHPRRRRECTLASARTFPPEVSEGWTIHFIERQSRYWVTAQAGKKPSQLFEQGTQSAWDWSNPAQFIRWFTDGERRYGKALWKLASVYLKSGEAHQDYYHRKVWRQGLEVAMKIKGSQGNRRVEWVYPEHPFTAISAPSEVHANHNEAQNSALRRRCGAYRRRQNLYAKCVQGLQRVLDVQRLIHNWVRPHWGLAKGTTPAMAMGFCDHPISIHELLTYRGFDAIIH
;
A
#
# COMPACT_ATOMS: atom_id res chain seq x y z
N MET A 1 28.87 -5.56 25.76
CA MET A 1 28.31 -4.18 25.85
C MET A 1 27.73 -3.86 24.50
N VAL A 2 26.47 -4.17 24.29
CA VAL A 2 25.79 -3.92 23.02
C VAL A 2 25.14 -2.54 23.16
N THR A 3 25.68 -1.57 22.46
CA THR A 3 25.17 -0.20 22.42
C THR A 3 23.78 -0.26 21.79
N ALA A 4 22.76 0.02 22.57
CA ALA A 4 21.41 0.17 22.06
C ALA A 4 21.40 1.33 21.07
N CYS A 5 21.36 1.03 19.80
CA CYS A 5 21.10 2.00 18.75
C CYS A 5 19.64 2.41 18.89
N ALA A 6 19.37 3.43 19.69
CA ALA A 6 18.09 4.11 19.72
C ALA A 6 17.95 4.81 18.36
N CYS A 7 17.41 4.10 17.40
CA CYS A 7 16.95 4.69 16.15
C CYS A 7 15.77 5.64 16.45
N ARG A 8 16.11 6.81 16.98
CA ARG A 8 15.27 8.00 16.85
C ARG A 8 15.32 8.38 15.37
N GLY A 9 14.72 7.54 14.54
CA GLY A 9 14.48 7.86 13.14
C GLY A 9 13.59 9.09 13.10
N ARG A 10 14.20 10.26 12.98
CA ARG A 10 13.51 11.42 12.44
C ARG A 10 13.08 10.96 11.04
N CYS A 11 11.81 10.57 10.93
CA CYS A 11 11.18 10.46 9.64
C CYS A 11 11.30 11.84 8.99
N HIS A 12 12.35 12.04 8.21
CA HIS A 12 12.37 13.16 7.30
C HIS A 12 11.12 13.02 6.44
N PRO A 13 10.20 13.96 6.42
CA PRO A 13 9.05 13.90 5.54
C PRO A 13 9.59 13.87 4.14
N ARG A 14 9.61 12.67 3.53
CA ARG A 14 9.94 12.55 2.12
C ARG A 14 8.93 13.41 1.39
N ARG A 15 9.40 14.34 0.56
CA ARG A 15 8.55 15.31 -0.15
C ARG A 15 7.48 14.62 -1.01
N ARG A 16 7.71 13.37 -1.40
CA ARG A 16 6.82 12.59 -2.27
C ARG A 16 6.71 11.14 -1.80
N ARG A 17 5.50 10.60 -1.78
CA ARG A 17 5.23 9.17 -1.58
C ARG A 17 4.38 8.61 -2.71
N GLU A 18 4.75 7.45 -3.21
CA GLU A 18 4.04 6.75 -4.27
C GLU A 18 3.60 5.38 -3.73
N CYS A 19 2.29 5.17 -3.65
CA CYS A 19 1.72 3.94 -3.13
C CYS A 19 0.90 3.23 -4.20
N THR A 20 0.96 1.92 -4.20
CA THR A 20 0.13 1.07 -5.04
C THR A 20 -0.75 0.16 -4.19
N LEU A 21 -2.01 0.07 -4.57
CA LEU A 21 -3.02 -0.75 -3.91
C LEU A 21 -3.42 -1.92 -4.79
N ALA A 22 -3.53 -3.09 -4.20
CA ALA A 22 -4.15 -4.22 -4.87
C ALA A 22 -4.94 -5.09 -3.90
N SER A 23 -5.91 -5.77 -4.46
CA SER A 23 -6.72 -6.75 -3.77
C SER A 23 -6.58 -8.13 -4.41
N ALA A 24 -6.70 -9.17 -3.62
CA ALA A 24 -6.72 -10.55 -4.08
C ALA A 24 -7.78 -11.35 -3.33
N ARG A 25 -8.50 -12.21 -4.04
CA ARG A 25 -9.37 -13.21 -3.41
C ARG A 25 -8.50 -14.33 -2.83
N THR A 26 -8.78 -14.72 -1.61
CA THR A 26 -7.96 -15.64 -0.81
C THR A 26 -8.66 -16.93 -0.42
N PHE A 27 -9.96 -17.04 -0.68
CA PHE A 27 -10.73 -18.23 -0.36
C PHE A 27 -11.33 -18.87 -1.62
N PRO A 28 -11.73 -20.16 -1.57
CA PRO A 28 -12.40 -20.81 -2.68
C PRO A 28 -13.66 -20.04 -3.12
N PRO A 29 -14.04 -20.06 -4.39
CA PRO A 29 -15.19 -19.31 -4.90
C PRO A 29 -16.51 -19.58 -4.17
N GLU A 30 -16.70 -20.80 -3.68
CA GLU A 30 -17.91 -21.28 -3.01
C GLU A 30 -18.04 -20.81 -1.55
N VAL A 31 -16.93 -20.36 -0.93
CA VAL A 31 -16.87 -19.92 0.47
C VAL A 31 -16.34 -18.49 0.58
N SER A 32 -16.02 -17.87 -0.52
CA SER A 32 -15.08 -16.75 -0.57
C SER A 32 -15.77 -15.40 -0.54
N GLU A 33 -16.11 -14.97 0.62
CA GLU A 33 -16.20 -13.54 0.93
C GLU A 33 -14.86 -12.96 1.43
N GLY A 34 -13.76 -13.69 1.31
CA GLY A 34 -12.45 -13.30 1.81
C GLY A 34 -11.63 -12.52 0.80
N TRP A 35 -11.17 -11.36 1.23
CA TRP A 35 -10.29 -10.48 0.45
C TRP A 35 -9.01 -10.23 1.22
N THR A 36 -7.94 -10.01 0.49
CA THR A 36 -6.71 -9.43 1.02
C THR A 36 -6.41 -8.17 0.25
N ILE A 37 -6.19 -7.09 0.97
CA ILE A 37 -5.71 -5.83 0.41
C ILE A 37 -4.31 -5.55 0.92
N HIS A 38 -3.49 -4.92 0.10
CA HIS A 38 -2.16 -4.52 0.49
C HIS A 38 -1.73 -3.24 -0.22
N PHE A 39 -0.83 -2.52 0.45
CA PHE A 39 -0.24 -1.28 -0.01
C PHE A 39 1.27 -1.40 -0.04
N ILE A 40 1.87 -0.93 -1.12
CA ILE A 40 3.31 -0.93 -1.32
C ILE A 40 3.76 0.49 -1.68
N GLU A 41 4.74 1.00 -0.97
CA GLU A 41 5.44 2.20 -1.37
C GLU A 41 6.34 1.88 -2.56
N ARG A 42 6.20 2.67 -3.62
CA ARG A 42 6.70 2.30 -4.94
C ARG A 42 8.23 2.43 -5.07
N GLN A 43 8.83 3.42 -4.44
CA GLN A 43 10.27 3.66 -4.57
C GLN A 43 11.09 2.70 -3.73
N SER A 44 10.74 2.57 -2.46
CA SER A 44 11.42 1.69 -1.51
C SER A 44 10.96 0.23 -1.58
N ARG A 45 9.85 -0.07 -2.26
CA ARG A 45 9.19 -1.39 -2.23
C ARG A 45 8.67 -1.77 -0.84
N TYR A 46 8.59 -0.82 0.09
CA TYR A 46 8.14 -1.07 1.44
C TYR A 46 6.66 -1.47 1.45
N TRP A 47 6.39 -2.60 2.03
CA TRP A 47 5.04 -3.14 2.16
C TRP A 47 4.38 -2.53 3.39
N VAL A 48 3.64 -1.46 3.18
CA VAL A 48 3.06 -0.60 4.24
C VAL A 48 2.06 -1.36 5.09
N THR A 49 1.07 -1.98 4.46
CA THR A 49 0.06 -2.77 5.14
C THR A 49 -0.44 -3.93 4.29
N ALA A 50 -0.90 -4.97 4.96
CA ALA A 50 -1.60 -6.11 4.36
C ALA A 50 -2.71 -6.53 5.31
N GLN A 51 -3.94 -6.57 4.84
CA GLN A 51 -5.08 -6.92 5.66
C GLN A 51 -5.96 -7.95 4.95
N ALA A 52 -6.36 -8.98 5.70
CA ALA A 52 -7.30 -10.00 5.27
C ALA A 52 -8.63 -9.87 6.03
N GLY A 53 -9.76 -10.07 5.35
CA GLY A 53 -11.06 -9.97 5.98
C GLY A 53 -12.19 -10.57 5.16
N LYS A 54 -13.33 -10.81 5.83
CA LYS A 54 -14.54 -11.36 5.21
C LYS A 54 -15.48 -10.30 4.65
N LYS A 55 -15.52 -9.10 5.24
CA LYS A 55 -16.41 -8.01 4.81
C LYS A 55 -15.67 -7.03 3.91
N PRO A 56 -15.87 -7.10 2.58
CA PRO A 56 -15.07 -6.33 1.65
C PRO A 56 -15.07 -4.84 1.92
N SER A 57 -16.24 -4.22 2.18
CA SER A 57 -16.34 -2.77 2.37
C SER A 57 -15.55 -2.29 3.59
N GLN A 58 -15.72 -2.94 4.73
CA GLN A 58 -15.02 -2.61 5.96
C GLN A 58 -13.49 -2.81 5.80
N LEU A 59 -13.10 -3.90 5.15
CA LEU A 59 -11.69 -4.19 4.89
C LEU A 59 -11.04 -3.10 4.02
N PHE A 60 -11.75 -2.67 2.97
CA PHE A 60 -11.24 -1.60 2.10
C PHE A 60 -11.14 -0.27 2.83
N GLU A 61 -12.10 0.07 3.69
CA GLU A 61 -12.06 1.28 4.52
C GLU A 61 -10.89 1.25 5.49
N GLN A 62 -10.73 0.17 6.25
CA GLN A 62 -9.63 0.02 7.22
C GLN A 62 -8.25 0.03 6.57
N GLY A 63 -8.08 -0.74 5.49
CA GLY A 63 -6.80 -0.78 4.78
C GLY A 63 -6.44 0.54 4.12
N THR A 64 -7.44 1.23 3.57
CA THR A 64 -7.26 2.57 2.99
C THR A 64 -6.92 3.60 4.07
N GLN A 65 -7.57 3.52 5.24
CA GLN A 65 -7.24 4.37 6.39
C GLN A 65 -5.80 4.18 6.83
N SER A 66 -5.36 2.94 7.04
CA SER A 66 -3.97 2.65 7.45
C SER A 66 -2.94 3.19 6.45
N ALA A 67 -3.23 3.07 5.15
CA ALA A 67 -2.34 3.60 4.13
C ALA A 67 -2.37 5.12 4.04
N TRP A 68 -3.53 5.72 4.29
CA TRP A 68 -3.70 7.17 4.39
C TRP A 68 -2.89 7.73 5.56
N ASP A 69 -3.05 7.17 6.75
CA ASP A 69 -2.34 7.61 7.95
C ASP A 69 -0.82 7.55 7.76
N TRP A 70 -0.35 6.49 7.09
CA TRP A 70 1.06 6.35 6.76
C TRP A 70 1.55 7.37 5.71
N SER A 71 0.75 7.67 4.69
CA SER A 71 1.15 8.54 3.57
C SER A 71 0.86 10.03 3.80
N ASN A 72 -0.18 10.34 4.57
CA ASN A 72 -0.69 11.70 4.78
C ASN A 72 0.36 12.75 5.23
N PRO A 73 1.41 12.42 6.01
CA PRO A 73 2.45 13.39 6.34
C PRO A 73 3.26 13.89 5.13
N ALA A 74 3.17 13.23 3.98
CA ALA A 74 3.87 13.67 2.78
C ALA A 74 3.14 14.83 2.09
N GLN A 75 3.91 15.79 1.57
CA GLN A 75 3.37 16.94 0.85
C GLN A 75 2.74 16.52 -0.48
N PHE A 76 3.38 15.59 -1.20
CA PHE A 76 2.89 15.05 -2.46
C PHE A 76 2.68 13.55 -2.35
N ILE A 77 1.49 13.09 -2.72
CA ILE A 77 1.08 11.70 -2.64
C ILE A 77 0.55 11.28 -4.00
N ARG A 78 1.05 10.17 -4.51
CA ARG A 78 0.49 9.51 -5.69
C ARG A 78 -0.05 8.14 -5.29
N TRP A 79 -1.31 7.89 -5.58
CA TRP A 79 -1.98 6.63 -5.32
C TRP A 79 -2.41 5.97 -6.62
N PHE A 80 -1.80 4.83 -6.90
CA PHE A 80 -2.15 4.02 -8.07
C PHE A 80 -2.88 2.77 -7.61
N THR A 81 -4.11 2.58 -8.11
CA THR A 81 -4.95 1.45 -7.73
C THR A 81 -5.15 0.50 -8.91
N ASP A 82 -5.47 -0.77 -8.63
CA ASP A 82 -6.12 -1.63 -9.59
C ASP A 82 -7.55 -1.13 -9.87
N GLY A 83 -8.24 -1.68 -10.85
CA GLY A 83 -9.57 -1.23 -11.26
C GLY A 83 -10.68 -1.40 -10.21
N GLU A 84 -10.36 -1.60 -8.93
CA GLU A 84 -11.33 -1.77 -7.85
C GLU A 84 -11.87 -0.42 -7.36
N ARG A 85 -13.12 -0.12 -7.70
CA ARG A 85 -13.74 1.19 -7.43
C ARG A 85 -13.93 1.52 -5.95
N ARG A 86 -13.91 0.53 -5.05
CA ARG A 86 -14.03 0.73 -3.60
C ARG A 86 -12.90 1.56 -3.02
N TYR A 87 -11.69 1.46 -3.56
CA TYR A 87 -10.56 2.29 -3.16
C TYR A 87 -10.84 3.78 -3.36
N GLY A 88 -11.34 4.16 -4.54
CA GLY A 88 -11.67 5.55 -4.83
C GLY A 88 -12.68 6.14 -3.86
N LYS A 89 -13.73 5.37 -3.52
CA LYS A 89 -14.76 5.80 -2.55
C LYS A 89 -14.19 5.97 -1.14
N ALA A 90 -13.38 5.02 -0.67
CA ALA A 90 -12.77 5.08 0.65
C ALA A 90 -11.79 6.25 0.76
N LEU A 91 -10.93 6.41 -0.24
CA LEU A 91 -10.00 7.55 -0.33
C LEU A 91 -10.70 8.90 -0.36
N TRP A 92 -11.78 8.99 -1.12
CA TRP A 92 -12.56 10.23 -1.20
C TRP A 92 -13.07 10.71 0.15
N LYS A 93 -13.50 9.79 1.00
CA LYS A 93 -13.93 10.12 2.37
C LYS A 93 -12.79 10.73 3.20
N LEU A 94 -11.56 10.25 3.01
CA LEU A 94 -10.40 10.60 3.82
C LEU A 94 -9.68 11.86 3.32
N ALA A 95 -9.59 12.01 2.02
CA ALA A 95 -8.67 12.94 1.38
C ALA A 95 -9.34 14.08 0.61
N SER A 96 -10.68 14.14 0.60
CA SER A 96 -11.38 15.24 -0.08
C SER A 96 -11.49 16.46 0.83
N VAL A 97 -11.35 17.63 0.23
CA VAL A 97 -11.46 18.93 0.87
C VAL A 97 -12.40 19.84 0.08
N TYR A 98 -13.00 20.82 0.73
CA TYR A 98 -13.71 21.89 0.03
C TYR A 98 -12.71 22.96 -0.37
N LEU A 99 -12.79 23.43 -1.61
CA LEU A 99 -12.04 24.61 -2.04
C LEU A 99 -12.48 25.83 -1.26
N LYS A 100 -11.51 26.60 -0.76
CA LYS A 100 -11.77 27.86 -0.08
C LYS A 100 -12.00 28.96 -1.09
N SER A 101 -12.83 29.94 -0.72
CA SER A 101 -13.02 31.18 -1.48
C SER A 101 -11.67 31.88 -1.70
N GLY A 102 -11.38 32.22 -2.95
CA GLY A 102 -10.12 32.90 -3.33
C GLY A 102 -8.99 31.97 -3.77
N GLU A 103 -9.08 30.66 -3.57
CA GLU A 103 -8.08 29.68 -4.05
C GLU A 103 -8.33 29.23 -5.51
N ALA A 104 -9.53 29.42 -6.01
CA ALA A 104 -9.94 29.08 -7.38
C ALA A 104 -11.13 29.93 -7.81
N HIS A 105 -11.46 29.88 -9.09
CA HIS A 105 -12.63 30.53 -9.68
C HIS A 105 -13.89 30.31 -8.84
N GLN A 106 -14.83 31.28 -8.84
CA GLN A 106 -16.11 31.21 -8.08
C GLN A 106 -16.89 29.90 -8.27
N ASP A 107 -16.75 29.25 -9.42
CA ASP A 107 -17.40 27.98 -9.74
C ASP A 107 -16.97 26.80 -8.85
N TYR A 108 -15.88 26.94 -8.09
CA TYR A 108 -15.36 25.92 -7.19
C TYR A 108 -15.73 26.14 -5.72
N TYR A 109 -16.41 27.23 -5.38
CA TYR A 109 -16.65 27.66 -4.01
C TYR A 109 -17.32 26.62 -3.09
N HIS A 110 -18.10 25.70 -3.60
CA HIS A 110 -18.71 24.60 -2.84
C HIS A 110 -18.29 23.23 -3.36
N ARG A 111 -17.30 23.21 -4.23
CA ARG A 111 -16.86 21.95 -4.85
C ARG A 111 -15.91 21.20 -3.95
N LYS A 112 -16.24 19.94 -3.71
CA LYS A 112 -15.34 19.00 -3.06
C LYS A 112 -14.33 18.46 -4.07
N VAL A 113 -13.06 18.53 -3.74
CA VAL A 113 -11.94 18.09 -4.58
C VAL A 113 -10.97 17.26 -3.75
N TRP A 114 -10.04 16.54 -4.39
CA TRP A 114 -8.92 15.96 -3.67
C TRP A 114 -8.10 17.06 -2.99
N ARG A 115 -7.47 16.76 -1.86
CA ARG A 115 -6.53 17.71 -1.25
C ARG A 115 -5.42 18.03 -2.25
N GLN A 116 -4.88 19.23 -2.17
CA GLN A 116 -3.72 19.64 -2.97
C GLN A 116 -2.53 18.68 -2.75
N GLY A 117 -1.81 18.34 -3.82
CA GLY A 117 -0.68 17.42 -3.79
C GLY A 117 -1.07 15.93 -3.77
N LEU A 118 -2.36 15.59 -3.84
CA LEU A 118 -2.82 14.21 -3.96
C LEU A 118 -3.27 13.90 -5.38
N GLU A 119 -2.71 12.85 -5.94
CA GLU A 119 -3.04 12.29 -7.23
C GLU A 119 -3.54 10.84 -7.06
N VAL A 120 -4.70 10.53 -7.59
CA VAL A 120 -5.28 9.18 -7.53
C VAL A 120 -5.61 8.70 -8.94
N ALA A 121 -4.98 7.63 -9.37
CA ALA A 121 -5.21 7.03 -10.68
C ALA A 121 -5.48 5.53 -10.58
N MET A 122 -6.36 5.04 -11.46
CA MET A 122 -6.66 3.61 -11.60
C MET A 122 -6.15 3.09 -12.93
N LYS A 123 -5.57 1.89 -12.91
CA LYS A 123 -5.26 1.14 -14.13
C LYS A 123 -6.29 0.05 -14.35
N ILE A 124 -7.17 0.28 -15.30
CA ILE A 124 -8.28 -0.62 -15.62
C ILE A 124 -7.87 -1.53 -16.77
N LYS A 125 -8.11 -2.84 -16.61
CA LYS A 125 -8.03 -3.80 -17.72
C LYS A 125 -9.32 -3.74 -18.52
N GLY A 126 -9.22 -3.37 -19.79
CA GLY A 126 -10.35 -3.48 -20.73
C GLY A 126 -10.68 -4.96 -21.06
N SER A 127 -11.85 -5.19 -21.63
CA SER A 127 -12.37 -6.51 -22.01
C SER A 127 -11.48 -7.28 -23.00
N GLN A 128 -10.69 -6.58 -23.79
CA GLN A 128 -9.77 -7.15 -24.79
C GLN A 128 -8.30 -7.14 -24.34
N GLY A 129 -8.03 -7.06 -23.03
CA GLY A 129 -6.66 -7.00 -22.50
C GLY A 129 -5.99 -5.64 -22.59
N ASN A 130 -6.57 -4.67 -23.27
CA ASN A 130 -6.06 -3.31 -23.33
C ASN A 130 -6.17 -2.66 -21.95
N ARG A 131 -5.08 -2.05 -21.48
CA ARG A 131 -5.04 -1.34 -20.21
C ARG A 131 -5.23 0.14 -20.44
N ARG A 132 -6.21 0.74 -19.79
CA ARG A 132 -6.39 2.19 -19.78
C ARG A 132 -6.14 2.76 -18.40
N VAL A 133 -5.68 4.00 -18.36
CA VAL A 133 -5.57 4.78 -17.13
C VAL A 133 -6.83 5.63 -17.00
N GLU A 134 -7.46 5.58 -15.84
CA GLU A 134 -8.59 6.39 -15.48
C GLU A 134 -8.27 7.17 -14.20
N TRP A 135 -8.46 8.47 -14.23
CA TRP A 135 -8.29 9.37 -13.09
C TRP A 135 -9.57 9.35 -12.25
N VAL A 136 -9.43 9.21 -10.94
CA VAL A 136 -10.56 8.83 -10.10
C VAL A 136 -11.43 10.01 -9.70
N TYR A 137 -11.12 11.27 -9.99
CA TYR A 137 -12.03 12.35 -9.73
C TYR A 137 -11.59 13.69 -9.45
N PRO A 138 -12.49 14.69 -9.27
CA PRO A 138 -12.05 16.04 -9.58
C PRO A 138 -10.81 16.36 -8.75
N GLU A 139 -9.76 16.55 -9.49
CA GLU A 139 -8.44 16.85 -8.99
C GLU A 139 -8.45 18.22 -8.34
N HIS A 140 -7.53 18.48 -7.44
CA HIS A 140 -7.31 19.85 -6.98
C HIS A 140 -6.72 20.67 -8.13
N PRO A 141 -7.22 21.90 -8.39
CA PRO A 141 -6.80 22.72 -9.55
C PRO A 141 -5.28 22.96 -9.64
N PHE A 142 -4.59 22.94 -8.50
CA PHE A 142 -3.14 23.18 -8.41
C PHE A 142 -2.31 21.89 -8.23
N THR A 143 -2.89 20.74 -8.46
CA THR A 143 -2.16 19.46 -8.41
C THR A 143 -1.71 19.06 -9.81
N ALA A 144 -0.39 18.97 -10.01
CA ALA A 144 0.16 18.44 -11.26
C ALA A 144 -0.11 16.94 -11.37
N ILE A 145 -0.58 16.52 -12.55
CA ILE A 145 -0.92 15.14 -12.84
C ILE A 145 0.25 14.44 -13.55
N SER A 146 0.46 13.18 -13.19
CA SER A 146 1.47 12.34 -13.83
C SER A 146 1.08 11.94 -15.25
N ALA A 147 2.07 11.71 -16.09
CA ALA A 147 1.81 11.13 -17.40
C ALA A 147 1.16 9.74 -17.27
N PRO A 148 0.21 9.36 -18.15
CA PRO A 148 -0.43 8.04 -18.12
C PRO A 148 0.54 6.85 -18.16
N SER A 149 1.70 7.04 -18.77
CA SER A 149 2.78 6.04 -18.82
C SER A 149 3.41 5.74 -17.46
N GLU A 150 3.37 6.68 -16.52
CA GLU A 150 3.87 6.50 -15.16
C GLU A 150 2.91 5.70 -14.28
N VAL A 151 1.63 5.62 -14.67
CA VAL A 151 0.60 4.90 -13.91
C VAL A 151 0.69 3.41 -14.22
N HIS A 152 1.29 2.66 -13.31
CA HIS A 152 1.36 1.20 -13.44
C HIS A 152 1.28 0.48 -12.08
N ALA A 153 0.65 -0.69 -12.07
CA ALA A 153 0.46 -1.54 -10.90
C ALA A 153 1.46 -2.72 -10.84
N ASN A 154 2.57 -2.65 -11.56
CA ASN A 154 3.52 -3.75 -11.71
C ASN A 154 4.07 -4.26 -10.37
N HIS A 155 4.28 -3.36 -9.39
CA HIS A 155 4.78 -3.73 -8.07
C HIS A 155 3.78 -4.57 -7.28
N ASN A 156 2.50 -4.27 -7.40
CA ASN A 156 1.43 -5.06 -6.78
C ASN A 156 1.26 -6.42 -7.46
N GLU A 157 1.35 -6.46 -8.78
CA GLU A 157 1.30 -7.73 -9.52
C GLU A 157 2.50 -8.62 -9.15
N ALA A 158 3.69 -8.04 -8.99
CA ALA A 158 4.88 -8.75 -8.52
C ALA A 158 4.71 -9.26 -7.08
N GLN A 159 4.15 -8.45 -6.18
CA GLN A 159 3.88 -8.85 -4.80
C GLN A 159 2.81 -9.93 -4.71
N ASN A 160 1.73 -9.83 -5.49
CA ASN A 160 0.73 -10.89 -5.61
C ASN A 160 1.34 -12.21 -6.09
N SER A 161 2.24 -12.15 -7.06
CA SER A 161 2.99 -13.32 -7.53
C SER A 161 3.91 -13.88 -6.46
N ALA A 162 4.58 -13.03 -5.70
CA ALA A 162 5.43 -13.43 -4.57
C ALA A 162 4.62 -14.12 -3.47
N LEU A 163 3.45 -13.57 -3.10
CA LEU A 163 2.54 -14.20 -2.13
C LEU A 163 2.08 -15.58 -2.60
N ARG A 164 1.71 -15.73 -3.87
CA ARG A 164 1.31 -17.04 -4.42
C ARG A 164 2.43 -18.07 -4.37
N ARG A 165 3.69 -17.67 -4.52
CA ARG A 165 4.83 -18.58 -4.42
C ARG A 165 5.20 -18.95 -2.97
N ARG A 166 5.01 -18.01 -2.03
CA ARG A 166 5.50 -18.14 -0.66
C ARG A 166 4.45 -18.61 0.34
N CYS A 167 3.18 -18.37 0.06
CA CYS A 167 2.08 -18.70 0.96
C CYS A 167 1.09 -19.63 0.27
N GLY A 168 0.93 -20.84 0.82
CA GLY A 168 0.01 -21.87 0.29
C GLY A 168 -1.42 -21.38 0.14
N ALA A 169 -1.92 -20.58 1.09
CA ALA A 169 -3.27 -20.03 1.07
C ALA A 169 -3.58 -19.13 -0.15
N TYR A 170 -2.55 -18.62 -0.83
CA TYR A 170 -2.70 -17.78 -2.03
C TYR A 170 -2.47 -18.53 -3.34
N ARG A 171 -2.07 -19.81 -3.26
CA ARG A 171 -1.85 -20.61 -4.46
C ARG A 171 -3.18 -20.95 -5.14
N ARG A 172 -3.25 -20.73 -6.43
CA ARG A 172 -4.44 -21.09 -7.23
C ARG A 172 -4.49 -22.61 -7.42
N ARG A 173 -5.71 -23.16 -7.45
CA ARG A 173 -5.97 -24.58 -7.76
C ARG A 173 -5.32 -25.58 -6.79
N GLN A 174 -5.16 -25.22 -5.53
CA GLN A 174 -4.69 -26.11 -4.48
C GLN A 174 -5.65 -26.06 -3.28
N ASN A 175 -5.75 -27.17 -2.54
CA ASN A 175 -6.58 -27.27 -1.34
C ASN A 175 -5.95 -26.62 -0.08
N LEU A 176 -4.90 -25.82 -0.28
CA LEU A 176 -4.18 -25.12 0.82
C LEU A 176 -4.77 -23.75 1.07
N TYR A 177 -6.00 -23.68 1.51
CA TYR A 177 -6.65 -22.42 1.86
C TYR A 177 -6.56 -22.13 3.36
N ALA A 178 -6.69 -20.86 3.71
CA ALA A 178 -6.68 -20.46 5.11
C ALA A 178 -7.99 -20.89 5.81
N LYS A 179 -7.88 -21.60 6.92
CA LYS A 179 -9.04 -22.07 7.70
C LYS A 179 -9.74 -20.93 8.45
N CYS A 180 -9.01 -19.88 8.82
CA CYS A 180 -9.57 -18.71 9.49
C CYS A 180 -8.82 -17.42 9.09
N VAL A 181 -9.51 -16.29 9.19
CA VAL A 181 -8.99 -14.98 8.83
C VAL A 181 -7.80 -14.59 9.70
N GLN A 182 -7.85 -14.85 11.00
CA GLN A 182 -6.78 -14.52 11.95
C GLN A 182 -5.49 -15.28 11.63
N GLY A 183 -5.61 -16.56 11.26
CA GLY A 183 -4.46 -17.36 10.83
C GLY A 183 -3.82 -16.80 9.55
N LEU A 184 -4.65 -16.39 8.60
CA LEU A 184 -4.17 -15.76 7.36
C LEU A 184 -3.50 -14.41 7.65
N GLN A 185 -4.09 -13.59 8.53
CA GLN A 185 -3.52 -12.29 8.91
C GLN A 185 -2.11 -12.47 9.51
N ARG A 186 -1.95 -13.40 10.46
CA ARG A 186 -0.60 -13.69 11.04
C ARG A 186 0.42 -14.09 9.98
N VAL A 187 0.02 -14.89 9.01
CA VAL A 187 0.92 -15.26 7.89
C VAL A 187 1.28 -14.05 7.05
N LEU A 188 0.34 -13.15 6.78
CA LEU A 188 0.60 -11.91 6.06
C LEU A 188 1.57 -11.00 6.83
N ASP A 189 1.37 -10.86 8.15
CA ASP A 189 2.24 -10.04 9.00
C ASP A 189 3.69 -10.56 9.00
N VAL A 190 3.87 -11.88 9.14
CA VAL A 190 5.19 -12.52 9.03
C VAL A 190 5.79 -12.29 7.64
N GLN A 191 5.02 -12.46 6.57
CA GLN A 191 5.51 -12.22 5.20
C GLN A 191 5.90 -10.75 4.99
N ARG A 192 5.15 -9.81 5.57
CA ARG A 192 5.44 -8.37 5.53
C ARG A 192 6.73 -8.04 6.27
N LEU A 193 6.93 -8.61 7.46
CA LEU A 193 8.17 -8.47 8.23
C LEU A 193 9.38 -8.98 7.45
N ILE A 194 9.33 -10.22 6.96
CA ILE A 194 10.41 -10.80 6.17
C ILE A 194 10.69 -9.99 4.91
N HIS A 195 9.65 -9.54 4.22
CA HIS A 195 9.79 -8.72 3.01
C HIS A 195 10.46 -7.39 3.29
N ASN A 196 10.04 -6.70 4.33
CA ASN A 196 10.50 -5.35 4.62
C ASN A 196 11.89 -5.32 5.26
N TRP A 197 12.18 -6.24 6.19
CA TRP A 197 13.30 -6.10 7.09
C TRP A 197 14.44 -7.12 6.86
N VAL A 198 14.09 -8.33 6.42
CA VAL A 198 15.05 -9.43 6.34
C VAL A 198 15.58 -9.62 4.93
N ARG A 199 14.70 -9.56 3.95
CA ARG A 199 15.03 -9.95 2.58
C ARG A 199 15.42 -8.75 1.72
N PRO A 200 16.67 -8.69 1.20
CA PRO A 200 17.03 -7.72 0.17
C PRO A 200 16.11 -7.83 -1.05
N HIS A 201 15.76 -6.70 -1.62
CA HIS A 201 14.86 -6.65 -2.75
C HIS A 201 15.62 -6.38 -4.04
N TRP A 202 15.50 -7.28 -5.03
CA TRP A 202 16.25 -7.23 -6.29
C TRP A 202 16.06 -5.92 -7.10
N GLY A 203 14.93 -5.21 -6.93
CA GLY A 203 14.67 -3.91 -7.56
C GLY A 203 15.24 -2.70 -6.81
N LEU A 204 16.05 -2.92 -5.77
CA LEU A 204 16.78 -1.92 -5.01
C LEU A 204 18.28 -2.13 -5.21
N ALA A 205 19.12 -1.28 -4.60
CA ALA A 205 20.56 -1.49 -4.58
C ALA A 205 20.90 -2.84 -3.97
N LYS A 206 22.02 -3.46 -4.41
CA LYS A 206 22.43 -4.79 -3.95
C LYS A 206 22.51 -4.84 -2.43
N GLY A 207 21.88 -5.84 -1.83
CA GLY A 207 21.85 -6.04 -0.38
C GLY A 207 20.84 -5.16 0.38
N THR A 208 20.10 -4.28 -0.29
CA THR A 208 19.19 -3.33 0.35
C THR A 208 17.80 -3.95 0.55
N THR A 209 17.28 -3.86 1.78
CA THR A 209 15.89 -4.21 2.10
C THR A 209 14.97 -2.99 1.91
N PRO A 210 13.64 -3.19 1.77
CA PRO A 210 12.69 -2.09 1.74
C PRO A 210 12.77 -1.17 2.98
N ALA A 211 13.00 -1.71 4.17
CA ALA A 211 13.17 -0.93 5.39
C ALA A 211 14.42 -0.05 5.37
N MET A 212 15.53 -0.57 4.83
CA MET A 212 16.75 0.20 4.59
C MET A 212 16.49 1.34 3.59
N ALA A 213 15.80 1.06 2.49
CA ALA A 213 15.45 2.07 1.48
C ALA A 213 14.54 3.18 2.06
N MET A 214 13.77 2.86 3.12
CA MET A 214 13.00 3.83 3.89
C MET A 214 13.83 4.60 4.93
N GLY A 215 15.04 4.14 5.22
CA GLY A 215 15.91 4.70 6.25
C GLY A 215 15.52 4.27 7.67
N PHE A 216 14.83 3.14 7.83
CA PHE A 216 14.45 2.60 9.14
C PHE A 216 15.56 1.77 9.79
N CYS A 217 16.48 1.22 9.01
CA CYS A 217 17.66 0.50 9.46
C CYS A 217 18.78 0.65 8.43
N ASP A 218 20.00 0.32 8.80
CA ASP A 218 21.21 0.43 7.99
C ASP A 218 21.71 -0.92 7.44
N HIS A 219 21.14 -2.03 7.91
CA HIS A 219 21.47 -3.39 7.47
C HIS A 219 20.22 -4.28 7.40
N PRO A 220 20.26 -5.39 6.66
CA PRO A 220 19.21 -6.40 6.67
C PRO A 220 19.12 -7.06 8.04
N ILE A 221 17.95 -7.02 8.67
CA ILE A 221 17.75 -7.67 9.98
C ILE A 221 17.72 -9.18 9.81
N SER A 222 18.50 -9.91 10.60
CA SER A 222 18.48 -11.36 10.60
C SER A 222 17.18 -11.90 11.25
N ILE A 223 16.81 -13.14 10.94
CA ILE A 223 15.67 -13.80 11.61
C ILE A 223 15.92 -13.91 13.12
N HIS A 224 17.16 -14.13 13.53
CA HIS A 224 17.52 -14.20 14.95
C HIS A 224 17.27 -12.84 15.64
N GLU A 225 17.75 -11.76 15.07
CA GLU A 225 17.48 -10.40 15.58
C GLU A 225 15.99 -10.11 15.65
N LEU A 226 15.23 -10.46 14.59
CA LEU A 226 13.78 -10.29 14.55
C LEU A 226 13.06 -10.98 15.71
N LEU A 227 13.51 -12.18 16.09
CA LEU A 227 12.91 -12.98 17.16
C LEU A 227 13.37 -12.58 18.57
N THR A 228 14.54 -11.98 18.70
CA THR A 228 15.16 -11.66 19.99
C THR A 228 15.06 -10.19 20.38
N TYR A 229 14.80 -9.31 19.42
CA TYR A 229 14.72 -7.87 19.67
C TYR A 229 13.43 -7.51 20.44
N ARG A 230 13.60 -7.08 21.68
CA ARG A 230 12.50 -6.54 22.50
C ARG A 230 12.17 -5.11 22.04
N GLY A 231 10.97 -4.85 21.59
CA GLY A 231 10.53 -3.53 21.12
C GLY A 231 10.32 -3.45 19.60
N PHE A 232 10.38 -4.57 18.90
CA PHE A 232 9.99 -4.62 17.49
C PHE A 232 8.51 -4.25 17.30
N ASP A 233 7.69 -4.48 18.31
CA ASP A 233 6.27 -4.11 18.35
C ASP A 233 6.04 -2.61 18.16
N ALA A 234 6.95 -1.77 18.67
CA ALA A 234 6.89 -0.32 18.53
C ALA A 234 7.26 0.19 17.11
N ILE A 235 7.85 -0.67 16.28
CA ILE A 235 8.29 -0.32 14.92
C ILE A 235 7.25 -0.76 13.86
N ILE A 236 6.38 -1.70 14.23
CA ILE A 236 5.39 -2.33 13.33
C ILE A 236 4.09 -1.52 13.23
N HIS A 237 3.82 -0.67 14.18
CA HIS A 237 2.70 0.26 14.27
C HIS A 237 3.18 1.66 13.93
#